data_db0ffafe1fae9ad8c524fda75016ff35
#
_entry.id   db0ffafe1fae9ad8c524fda75016ff35
#
_cell.length_a   1.000
_cell.length_b   1.000
_cell.length_c   1.000
_cell.angle_alpha   90.00
_cell.angle_beta   90.00
_cell.angle_gamma   90.00
#
_symmetry.space_group_name_H-M   'P 1'
#
loop_
_entity.id
_entity.type
_entity.pdbx_description
1 polymer ?
#
loop_
_entity_poly.entity_id
_entity_poly.type
_entity_poly.pdbx_seq_one_letter_code
_entity_poly.pdbx_strand_id
1 'polypeptide(L)'
;MVRLVIVPESHFAMEYHGGDGIKVTPVVTLAGEGKEAASATVTVEVYTEGGADVVTVTVAEETKQALVTEGYAKVEFELSKVHLWDGVDDPYLYTAKAELESGDAVTVRFGCRHFSIAPQKGFFLNGRFYPLRGVSRHQDCKGTGNALSREHHVRDMEIIREMGANTIRLAHYQHAQEFYDLCDENGIIVWAEIPYITMHMSGGRENTLSQMRELVIQNYNHPSIVCWGLSNEITAASAVNEELIENHRELNRLCHELDQTRKTVMANVFMLEKESPLLEIPDINSYNLYFGWYVGEMIQTDEFFDEYHSAYPDRCIGFSEYGADANPAYHSSQPDRGDYTEEYQCLYHEHMLRMIEERPWLWATHVWNMFDFAADGRDEGGKHGENQKGLVTIDRELRKDAFYLYKAYWSKEAFVHLCGRRYVDRAEEVTKIKVYSNQPSVTLYVDGKLVEEQNGSRVFCFEVPISGVHTVTAQAGEYRDEITIKKVAEVNKDYLFVKEGDIVNWFDKEDFRKDCYSIGDTLGEIAKSPEANAIVQRLTDKASASRGDVAESVKDNPALQRMMQRMTLQSMLKQAGDVIKPEDIKALNDALQKIKKVTD
;
A
#
# COMPACT_ATOMS: atom_id res chain seq x y z
N MET A 1 -5.52 -17.99 18.74
CA MET A 1 -5.96 -18.27 20.14
C MET A 1 -7.34 -18.90 20.06
N VAL A 2 -7.63 -19.93 20.84
CA VAL A 2 -8.97 -20.52 20.93
C VAL A 2 -9.58 -20.08 22.27
N ARG A 3 -10.80 -19.56 22.24
CA ARG A 3 -11.57 -19.17 23.44
C ARG A 3 -12.83 -20.00 23.52
N LEU A 4 -13.20 -20.42 24.74
CA LEU A 4 -14.49 -20.99 25.03
C LEU A 4 -15.37 -19.88 25.62
N VAL A 5 -16.49 -19.62 24.95
CA VAL A 5 -17.51 -18.67 25.44
C VAL A 5 -18.68 -19.45 25.94
N ILE A 6 -19.15 -19.13 27.16
CA ILE A 6 -20.32 -19.74 27.79
C ILE A 6 -21.36 -18.65 27.93
N VAL A 7 -22.51 -18.85 27.36
CA VAL A 7 -23.64 -17.91 27.38
C VAL A 7 -24.88 -18.56 27.98
N PRO A 8 -25.84 -17.80 28.53
CA PRO A 8 -27.14 -18.33 28.94
C PRO A 8 -27.96 -18.79 27.74
N GLU A 9 -29.09 -19.46 27.95
CA GLU A 9 -29.97 -19.91 26.87
C GLU A 9 -30.42 -18.73 26.00
N SER A 10 -30.84 -17.63 26.61
CA SER A 10 -31.13 -16.38 25.90
C SER A 10 -29.87 -15.50 25.89
N HIS A 11 -29.30 -15.25 24.73
CA HIS A 11 -28.04 -14.55 24.57
C HIS A 11 -27.97 -13.72 23.26
N PHE A 12 -26.94 -12.86 23.13
CA PHE A 12 -26.64 -12.14 21.88
C PHE A 12 -26.13 -13.11 20.82
N ALA A 13 -26.63 -12.97 19.60
CA ALA A 13 -26.43 -13.93 18.51
C ALA A 13 -24.99 -13.91 17.97
N MET A 14 -24.10 -14.67 18.60
CA MET A 14 -22.73 -14.91 18.15
C MET A 14 -22.69 -15.77 16.88
N GLU A 15 -23.73 -16.56 16.63
CA GLU A 15 -23.93 -17.38 15.45
C GLU A 15 -24.20 -16.53 14.20
N TYR A 16 -24.57 -15.27 14.36
CA TYR A 16 -24.75 -14.36 13.26
C TYR A 16 -23.38 -13.94 12.68
N HIS A 17 -22.83 -14.82 11.84
CA HIS A 17 -21.53 -14.67 11.17
C HIS A 17 -20.34 -14.35 12.08
N GLY A 18 -20.40 -14.78 13.34
CA GLY A 18 -19.34 -14.54 14.34
C GLY A 18 -19.24 -13.09 14.81
N GLY A 19 -20.29 -12.29 14.62
CA GLY A 19 -20.39 -10.94 15.17
C GLY A 19 -20.79 -10.92 16.65
N ASP A 20 -20.79 -9.72 17.24
CA ASP A 20 -21.12 -9.54 18.67
C ASP A 20 -22.64 -9.49 18.95
N GLY A 21 -23.49 -9.71 17.94
CA GLY A 21 -24.94 -9.60 18.06
C GLY A 21 -25.44 -8.16 18.27
N ILE A 22 -24.61 -7.17 18.05
CA ILE A 22 -24.97 -5.74 18.15
C ILE A 22 -24.34 -4.95 16.99
N LYS A 23 -25.15 -4.09 16.36
CA LYS A 23 -24.73 -3.22 15.27
C LYS A 23 -25.09 -1.78 15.60
N VAL A 24 -24.12 -0.87 15.58
CA VAL A 24 -24.28 0.54 15.93
C VAL A 24 -24.03 1.40 14.69
N THR A 25 -25.04 2.14 14.26
CA THR A 25 -24.99 3.00 13.09
C THR A 25 -25.19 4.47 13.47
N PRO A 26 -24.11 5.25 13.68
CA PRO A 26 -24.21 6.68 13.86
C PRO A 26 -24.36 7.39 12.50
N VAL A 27 -25.38 8.23 12.38
CA VAL A 27 -25.57 9.15 11.24
C VAL A 27 -25.34 10.56 11.74
N VAL A 28 -24.24 11.16 11.33
CA VAL A 28 -23.81 12.49 11.77
C VAL A 28 -24.35 13.56 10.84
N THR A 29 -24.94 14.62 11.42
CA THR A 29 -25.30 15.84 10.73
C THR A 29 -24.35 16.96 11.17
N LEU A 30 -23.62 17.52 10.21
CA LEU A 30 -22.73 18.65 10.44
C LEU A 30 -23.52 19.96 10.29
N ALA A 31 -23.46 20.86 11.27
CA ALA A 31 -24.08 22.17 11.22
C ALA A 31 -23.03 23.23 10.86
N GLY A 32 -23.00 23.68 9.59
CA GLY A 32 -22.09 24.71 9.10
C GLY A 32 -20.63 24.22 8.88
N GLU A 33 -19.71 25.16 8.73
CA GLU A 33 -18.28 24.88 8.52
C GLU A 33 -17.54 24.71 9.86
N GLY A 34 -17.97 23.78 10.74
CA GLY A 34 -17.25 23.58 12.01
C GLY A 34 -17.73 22.39 12.83
N LYS A 35 -16.81 21.85 13.65
CA LYS A 35 -17.03 20.68 14.51
C LYS A 35 -17.97 20.94 15.69
N GLU A 36 -18.21 22.21 16.05
CA GLU A 36 -18.84 22.60 17.32
C GLU A 36 -20.36 22.40 17.39
N ALA A 37 -20.99 22.10 16.25
CA ALA A 37 -22.46 21.97 16.15
C ALA A 37 -22.91 20.68 15.46
N ALA A 38 -22.14 19.59 15.61
CA ALA A 38 -22.55 18.29 15.07
C ALA A 38 -23.57 17.62 15.99
N SER A 39 -24.59 16.98 15.37
CA SER A 39 -25.52 16.07 16.03
C SER A 39 -25.45 14.69 15.36
N ALA A 40 -25.95 13.66 16.04
CA ALA A 40 -26.03 12.34 15.46
C ALA A 40 -27.29 11.61 15.90
N THR A 41 -27.91 10.89 14.97
CA THR A 41 -28.86 9.83 15.26
C THR A 41 -28.07 8.52 15.33
N VAL A 42 -28.10 7.83 16.45
CA VAL A 42 -27.42 6.56 16.66
C VAL A 42 -28.44 5.44 16.71
N THR A 43 -28.47 4.62 15.67
CA THR A 43 -29.29 3.42 15.59
C THR A 43 -28.51 2.23 16.17
N VAL A 44 -29.09 1.54 17.14
CA VAL A 44 -28.56 0.29 17.68
C VAL A 44 -29.50 -0.85 17.28
N GLU A 45 -29.00 -1.80 16.52
CA GLU A 45 -29.66 -3.03 16.13
C GLU A 45 -29.08 -4.18 16.95
N VAL A 46 -29.94 -5.02 17.50
CA VAL A 46 -29.56 -6.13 18.36
C VAL A 46 -30.13 -7.43 17.79
N TYR A 47 -29.30 -8.44 17.75
CA TYR A 47 -29.61 -9.79 17.32
C TYR A 47 -29.45 -10.76 18.48
N THR A 48 -30.45 -11.58 18.78
CA THR A 48 -30.47 -12.49 19.94
C THR A 48 -30.94 -13.89 19.55
N GLU A 49 -30.50 -14.87 20.33
CA GLU A 49 -30.92 -16.27 20.26
C GLU A 49 -31.55 -16.69 21.59
N GLY A 50 -32.31 -17.79 21.60
CA GLY A 50 -32.85 -18.39 22.81
C GLY A 50 -34.04 -17.67 23.44
N GLY A 51 -34.75 -16.79 22.70
CA GLY A 51 -36.06 -16.26 23.09
C GLY A 51 -36.02 -15.11 24.09
N ALA A 52 -35.17 -14.10 23.87
CA ALA A 52 -35.21 -12.86 24.67
C ALA A 52 -36.50 -12.08 24.41
N ASP A 53 -37.10 -11.51 25.44
CA ASP A 53 -38.32 -10.69 25.34
C ASP A 53 -38.01 -9.19 25.26
N VAL A 54 -37.03 -8.72 26.03
CA VAL A 54 -36.67 -7.32 26.19
C VAL A 54 -35.15 -7.16 26.16
N VAL A 55 -34.69 -6.12 25.47
CA VAL A 55 -33.29 -5.64 25.53
C VAL A 55 -33.24 -4.25 26.13
N THR A 56 -32.32 -4.03 27.05
CA THR A 56 -31.96 -2.71 27.59
C THR A 56 -30.70 -2.23 26.91
N VAL A 57 -30.76 -1.09 26.20
CA VAL A 57 -29.63 -0.50 25.48
C VAL A 57 -29.25 0.83 26.11
N THR A 58 -27.96 1.02 26.35
CA THR A 58 -27.39 2.29 26.84
C THR A 58 -26.39 2.83 25.86
N VAL A 59 -26.56 4.07 25.42
CA VAL A 59 -25.63 4.81 24.57
C VAL A 59 -25.28 6.12 25.26
N ALA A 60 -24.00 6.40 25.44
CA ALA A 60 -23.52 7.51 26.27
C ALA A 60 -24.14 7.44 27.69
N GLU A 61 -25.04 8.36 28.04
CA GLU A 61 -25.71 8.42 29.33
C GLU A 61 -27.22 8.07 29.27
N GLU A 62 -27.75 7.82 28.07
CA GLU A 62 -29.17 7.54 27.85
C GLU A 62 -29.42 6.04 27.74
N THR A 63 -30.45 5.58 28.43
CA THR A 63 -30.89 4.16 28.46
C THR A 63 -32.30 4.04 27.92
N LYS A 64 -32.52 3.10 27.00
CA LYS A 64 -33.81 2.76 26.42
C LYS A 64 -34.04 1.25 26.42
N GLN A 65 -35.32 0.84 26.46
CA GLN A 65 -35.72 -0.55 26.29
C GLN A 65 -36.49 -0.77 25.01
N ALA A 66 -36.33 -1.94 24.43
CA ALA A 66 -37.09 -2.37 23.25
C ALA A 66 -37.52 -3.84 23.40
N LEU A 67 -38.69 -4.15 22.82
CA LEU A 67 -39.12 -5.54 22.67
C LEU A 67 -38.29 -6.23 21.61
N VAL A 68 -37.88 -7.45 21.90
CA VAL A 68 -37.25 -8.34 20.95
C VAL A 68 -38.34 -9.11 20.21
N THR A 69 -38.35 -9.03 18.89
CA THR A 69 -39.29 -9.75 18.04
C THR A 69 -38.50 -10.61 17.06
N GLU A 70 -38.74 -11.92 17.08
CA GLU A 70 -38.03 -12.87 16.21
C GLU A 70 -36.50 -12.76 16.31
N GLY A 71 -35.97 -12.56 17.53
CA GLY A 71 -34.54 -12.41 17.77
C GLY A 71 -33.94 -11.07 17.36
N TYR A 72 -34.74 -10.06 17.04
CA TYR A 72 -34.28 -8.75 16.61
C TYR A 72 -34.93 -7.61 17.40
N ALA A 73 -34.14 -6.58 17.70
CA ALA A 73 -34.63 -5.32 18.25
C ALA A 73 -33.85 -4.13 17.68
N LYS A 74 -34.52 -2.97 17.61
CA LYS A 74 -33.92 -1.72 17.14
C LYS A 74 -34.22 -0.58 18.11
N VAL A 75 -33.19 0.21 18.45
CA VAL A 75 -33.32 1.37 19.34
C VAL A 75 -32.60 2.57 18.72
N GLU A 76 -33.19 3.76 18.81
CA GLU A 76 -32.61 5.00 18.27
C GLU A 76 -32.33 6.00 19.40
N PHE A 77 -31.20 6.67 19.33
CA PHE A 77 -30.73 7.70 20.26
C PHE A 77 -30.38 8.98 19.49
N GLU A 78 -30.74 10.14 20.07
CA GLU A 78 -30.41 11.44 19.52
C GLU A 78 -29.33 12.12 20.35
N LEU A 79 -28.16 12.31 19.76
CA LEU A 79 -27.04 13.04 20.37
C LEU A 79 -27.03 14.47 19.80
N SER A 80 -27.55 15.44 20.56
CA SER A 80 -27.68 16.84 20.13
C SER A 80 -26.36 17.60 20.03
N LYS A 81 -25.33 17.13 20.75
CA LYS A 81 -23.94 17.59 20.67
C LYS A 81 -23.05 16.36 20.70
N VAL A 82 -22.46 16.06 19.57
CA VAL A 82 -21.64 14.87 19.43
C VAL A 82 -20.16 15.21 19.36
N HIS A 83 -19.35 14.49 20.16
CA HIS A 83 -17.90 14.52 20.02
C HIS A 83 -17.53 13.62 18.85
N LEU A 84 -16.95 14.20 17.82
CA LEU A 84 -16.64 13.49 16.58
C LEU A 84 -15.37 12.64 16.74
N TRP A 85 -15.37 11.47 16.12
CA TRP A 85 -14.16 10.73 15.81
C TRP A 85 -13.48 11.43 14.63
N ASP A 86 -12.33 12.07 14.86
CA ASP A 86 -11.70 13.00 13.91
C ASP A 86 -10.32 12.55 13.45
N GLY A 87 -10.17 11.25 13.23
CA GLY A 87 -8.92 10.68 12.78
C GLY A 87 -7.81 10.84 13.82
N VAL A 88 -6.57 11.01 13.36
CA VAL A 88 -5.38 11.09 14.25
C VAL A 88 -5.37 12.32 15.16
N ASP A 89 -6.20 13.33 14.88
CA ASP A 89 -6.24 14.55 15.68
C ASP A 89 -7.08 14.36 16.96
N ASP A 90 -8.19 13.59 16.90
CA ASP A 90 -9.09 13.37 18.04
C ASP A 90 -9.94 12.09 17.84
N PRO A 91 -9.42 10.89 18.12
CA PRO A 91 -10.10 9.61 17.89
C PRO A 91 -11.11 9.26 18.99
N TYR A 92 -12.09 10.12 19.24
CA TYR A 92 -13.03 9.92 20.32
C TYR A 92 -14.01 8.77 20.08
N LEU A 93 -14.14 7.87 21.05
CA LEU A 93 -15.00 6.69 21.00
C LEU A 93 -16.11 6.75 22.05
N TYR A 94 -17.33 6.51 21.60
CA TYR A 94 -18.48 6.23 22.45
C TYR A 94 -18.57 4.73 22.75
N THR A 95 -19.40 4.39 23.73
CA THR A 95 -19.74 3.03 24.10
C THR A 95 -21.25 2.81 23.94
N ALA A 96 -21.62 1.70 23.34
CA ALA A 96 -22.97 1.15 23.36
C ALA A 96 -22.99 -0.16 24.13
N LYS A 97 -23.85 -0.27 25.14
CA LYS A 97 -24.04 -1.46 25.94
C LYS A 97 -25.46 -1.97 25.73
N ALA A 98 -25.61 -3.26 25.47
CA ALA A 98 -26.91 -3.93 25.46
C ALA A 98 -26.93 -5.06 26.48
N GLU A 99 -28.07 -5.22 27.20
CA GLU A 99 -28.27 -6.17 28.28
C GLU A 99 -29.60 -6.87 28.10
N LEU A 100 -29.62 -8.20 28.24
CA LEU A 100 -30.81 -9.04 28.28
C LEU A 100 -31.24 -9.36 29.71
N GLU A 101 -32.51 -9.70 29.91
CA GLU A 101 -33.01 -10.13 31.22
C GLU A 101 -32.34 -11.42 31.72
N SER A 102 -31.80 -12.24 30.83
CA SER A 102 -31.00 -13.43 31.15
C SER A 102 -29.68 -13.13 31.87
N GLY A 103 -29.26 -11.84 31.87
CA GLY A 103 -27.97 -11.38 32.36
C GLY A 103 -26.87 -11.39 31.34
N ASP A 104 -27.13 -11.83 30.11
CA ASP A 104 -26.16 -11.68 29.04
C ASP A 104 -26.03 -10.21 28.62
N ALA A 105 -24.79 -9.78 28.34
CA ALA A 105 -24.50 -8.39 28.01
C ALA A 105 -23.35 -8.26 27.00
N VAL A 106 -23.50 -7.35 26.06
CA VAL A 106 -22.47 -6.98 25.10
C VAL A 106 -22.17 -5.49 25.18
N THR A 107 -20.90 -5.14 25.06
CA THR A 107 -20.46 -3.75 25.02
C THR A 107 -19.53 -3.55 23.84
N VAL A 108 -19.87 -2.61 22.99
CA VAL A 108 -19.07 -2.25 21.80
C VAL A 108 -18.72 -0.77 21.83
N ARG A 109 -17.60 -0.43 21.21
CA ARG A 109 -17.21 0.95 20.97
C ARG A 109 -17.62 1.37 19.57
N PHE A 110 -17.91 2.65 19.38
CA PHE A 110 -18.20 3.24 18.10
C PHE A 110 -17.75 4.71 18.05
N GLY A 111 -17.58 5.27 16.87
CA GLY A 111 -17.23 6.68 16.69
C GLY A 111 -18.24 7.39 15.79
N CYS A 112 -18.61 8.61 16.16
CA CYS A 112 -19.45 9.47 15.35
C CYS A 112 -18.58 10.24 14.37
N ARG A 113 -18.72 9.99 13.07
CA ARG A 113 -17.98 10.66 12.01
C ARG A 113 -18.82 10.82 10.75
N HIS A 114 -18.46 11.79 9.95
CA HIS A 114 -18.92 11.95 8.59
C HIS A 114 -17.72 11.95 7.63
N PHE A 115 -17.76 11.20 6.54
CA PHE A 115 -16.76 11.29 5.50
C PHE A 115 -17.40 11.34 4.11
N SER A 116 -16.66 11.90 3.18
CA SER A 116 -17.02 11.89 1.76
C SER A 116 -15.76 11.78 0.90
N ILE A 117 -15.92 11.26 -0.31
CA ILE A 117 -14.85 11.15 -1.30
C ILE A 117 -15.33 11.85 -2.56
N ALA A 118 -14.55 12.82 -3.04
CA ALA A 118 -14.88 13.59 -4.23
C ALA A 118 -13.82 13.37 -5.32
N PRO A 119 -14.23 13.08 -6.58
CA PRO A 119 -13.30 12.76 -7.67
C PRO A 119 -12.25 13.84 -7.92
N GLN A 120 -12.59 15.11 -7.72
CA GLN A 120 -11.73 16.26 -7.99
C GLN A 120 -10.99 16.79 -6.75
N LYS A 121 -11.28 16.25 -5.57
CA LYS A 121 -10.82 16.83 -4.30
C LYS A 121 -10.30 15.80 -3.30
N GLY A 122 -10.44 14.49 -3.57
CA GLY A 122 -9.99 13.44 -2.66
C GLY A 122 -10.93 13.22 -1.47
N PHE A 123 -10.37 12.88 -0.31
CA PHE A 123 -11.08 12.46 0.88
C PHE A 123 -11.32 13.61 1.87
N PHE A 124 -12.51 13.63 2.45
CA PHE A 124 -12.93 14.59 3.48
C PHE A 124 -13.39 13.86 4.73
N LEU A 125 -12.94 14.31 5.89
CA LEU A 125 -13.39 13.85 7.20
C LEU A 125 -14.03 15.01 7.97
N ASN A 126 -15.24 14.81 8.45
CA ASN A 126 -16.00 15.80 9.21
C ASN A 126 -16.06 17.19 8.54
N GLY A 127 -16.24 17.17 7.19
CA GLY A 127 -16.36 18.37 6.37
C GLY A 127 -15.05 19.06 5.99
N ARG A 128 -13.91 18.63 6.50
CA ARG A 128 -12.59 19.17 6.15
C ARG A 128 -11.84 18.25 5.18
N PHE A 129 -11.04 18.82 4.30
CA PHE A 129 -10.11 18.07 3.46
C PHE A 129 -9.13 17.31 4.35
N TYR A 130 -9.04 16.01 4.15
CA TYR A 130 -8.22 15.11 4.96
C TYR A 130 -7.50 14.11 4.06
N PRO A 131 -6.37 14.51 3.45
CA PRO A 131 -5.68 13.63 2.52
C PRO A 131 -5.21 12.35 3.20
N LEU A 132 -5.63 11.22 2.68
CA LEU A 132 -5.24 9.91 3.20
C LEU A 132 -3.86 9.54 2.66
N ARG A 133 -2.90 9.46 3.56
CA ARG A 133 -1.50 9.15 3.30
C ARG A 133 -1.06 8.05 4.26
N GLY A 134 -0.72 6.89 3.73
CA GLY A 134 -0.41 5.77 4.58
C GLY A 134 0.26 4.59 3.90
N VAL A 135 0.06 3.44 4.48
CA VAL A 135 0.81 2.21 4.18
C VAL A 135 -0.13 1.01 4.08
N SER A 136 0.35 -0.05 3.43
CA SER A 136 -0.24 -1.38 3.53
C SER A 136 0.47 -2.18 4.62
N ARG A 137 -0.21 -3.17 5.20
CA ARG A 137 0.33 -4.06 6.21
C ARG A 137 -0.11 -5.50 5.97
N HIS A 138 0.86 -6.43 5.99
CA HIS A 138 0.60 -7.85 6.23
C HIS A 138 0.63 -8.15 7.74
N GLN A 139 -0.18 -9.13 8.18
CA GLN A 139 -0.27 -9.54 9.59
C GLN A 139 0.72 -10.66 9.87
N ASP A 140 2.02 -10.34 9.81
CA ASP A 140 3.10 -11.28 10.14
C ASP A 140 4.27 -10.59 10.84
N CYS A 141 5.14 -11.38 11.46
CA CYS A 141 6.40 -10.93 12.06
C CYS A 141 7.40 -12.08 12.06
N LYS A 142 8.69 -11.74 11.99
CA LYS A 142 9.77 -12.73 12.06
C LYS A 142 9.68 -13.61 13.31
N GLY A 143 9.76 -14.92 13.12
CA GLY A 143 9.76 -15.91 14.20
C GLY A 143 8.38 -16.34 14.70
N THR A 144 7.32 -15.55 14.44
CA THR A 144 5.94 -15.88 14.85
C THR A 144 5.02 -16.14 13.65
N GLY A 145 5.43 -15.72 12.45
CA GLY A 145 4.55 -15.73 11.29
C GLY A 145 3.27 -14.94 11.59
N ASN A 146 2.11 -15.48 11.26
CA ASN A 146 0.81 -14.84 11.47
C ASN A 146 0.27 -14.99 12.92
N ALA A 147 0.98 -15.69 13.82
CA ALA A 147 0.56 -15.89 15.19
C ALA A 147 0.97 -14.70 16.09
N LEU A 148 0.47 -13.52 15.75
CA LEU A 148 0.78 -12.29 16.47
C LEU A 148 0.03 -12.19 17.79
N SER A 149 0.70 -11.64 18.81
CA SER A 149 0.09 -11.21 20.07
C SER A 149 -0.28 -9.73 20.00
N ARG A 150 -1.02 -9.24 21.02
CA ARG A 150 -1.36 -7.82 21.15
C ARG A 150 -0.12 -6.92 21.15
N GLU A 151 0.97 -7.35 21.75
CA GLU A 151 2.23 -6.58 21.82
C GLU A 151 2.83 -6.34 20.44
N HIS A 152 2.72 -7.33 19.54
CA HIS A 152 3.14 -7.15 18.13
C HIS A 152 2.28 -6.09 17.43
N HIS A 153 0.97 -6.13 17.63
CA HIS A 153 0.06 -5.15 17.05
C HIS A 153 0.29 -3.74 17.58
N VAL A 154 0.53 -3.60 18.89
CA VAL A 154 0.85 -2.31 19.53
C VAL A 154 2.15 -1.76 18.96
N ARG A 155 3.21 -2.58 18.86
CA ARG A 155 4.50 -2.18 18.29
C ARG A 155 4.36 -1.70 16.82
N ASP A 156 3.60 -2.44 16.01
CA ASP A 156 3.35 -2.05 14.62
C ASP A 156 2.63 -0.69 14.57
N MET A 157 1.61 -0.48 15.41
CA MET A 157 0.87 0.78 15.48
C MET A 157 1.75 1.95 15.93
N GLU A 158 2.62 1.75 16.91
CA GLU A 158 3.58 2.76 17.38
C GLU A 158 4.51 3.22 16.24
N ILE A 159 5.04 2.28 15.45
CA ILE A 159 5.91 2.59 14.30
C ILE A 159 5.15 3.33 13.19
N ILE A 160 3.90 2.91 12.91
CA ILE A 160 3.04 3.58 11.92
C ILE A 160 2.75 5.02 12.33
N ARG A 161 2.46 5.25 13.61
CA ARG A 161 2.21 6.59 14.16
C ARG A 161 3.47 7.46 14.18
N GLU A 162 4.62 6.88 14.52
CA GLU A 162 5.92 7.58 14.47
C GLU A 162 6.18 8.18 13.09
N MET A 163 5.85 7.44 12.05
CA MET A 163 5.99 7.91 10.67
C MET A 163 4.99 9.02 10.30
N GLY A 164 3.86 9.09 11.00
CA GLY A 164 2.81 10.08 10.76
C GLY A 164 1.76 9.64 9.75
N ALA A 165 1.65 8.35 9.44
CA ALA A 165 0.58 7.83 8.60
C ALA A 165 -0.79 8.03 9.27
N ASN A 166 -1.82 8.33 8.45
CA ASN A 166 -3.20 8.51 8.92
C ASN A 166 -4.19 7.50 8.30
N THR A 167 -3.69 6.63 7.44
CA THR A 167 -4.49 5.54 6.85
C THR A 167 -3.66 4.28 6.70
N ILE A 168 -4.34 3.14 6.68
CA ILE A 168 -3.74 1.83 6.48
C ILE A 168 -4.64 0.93 5.63
N ARG A 169 -4.04 0.21 4.69
CA ARG A 169 -4.70 -0.88 3.98
C ARG A 169 -4.27 -2.21 4.62
N LEU A 170 -5.25 -2.94 5.15
CA LEU A 170 -5.03 -4.24 5.79
C LEU A 170 -5.06 -5.35 4.73
N ALA A 171 -3.94 -5.54 4.09
CA ALA A 171 -3.77 -6.43 2.95
C ALA A 171 -3.51 -7.88 3.40
N HIS A 172 -4.03 -8.85 2.71
CA HIS A 172 -5.11 -8.87 1.71
C HIS A 172 -6.26 -9.70 2.27
N TYR A 173 -6.54 -9.60 3.56
CA TYR A 173 -7.46 -10.44 4.33
C TYR A 173 -7.87 -9.74 5.63
N GLN A 174 -8.92 -10.24 6.26
CA GLN A 174 -9.33 -9.76 7.57
C GLN A 174 -8.22 -9.95 8.61
N HIS A 175 -7.78 -8.86 9.24
CA HIS A 175 -6.79 -8.88 10.32
C HIS A 175 -7.45 -9.17 11.67
N ALA A 176 -6.63 -9.31 12.73
CA ALA A 176 -7.11 -9.53 14.09
C ALA A 176 -7.94 -8.32 14.58
N GLN A 177 -9.03 -8.58 15.30
CA GLN A 177 -9.91 -7.56 15.88
C GLN A 177 -9.13 -6.53 16.71
N GLU A 178 -8.14 -6.99 17.47
CA GLU A 178 -7.25 -6.14 18.27
C GLU A 178 -6.53 -5.06 17.43
N PHE A 179 -6.27 -5.30 16.15
CA PHE A 179 -5.64 -4.31 15.30
C PHE A 179 -6.63 -3.25 14.78
N TYR A 180 -7.88 -3.64 14.49
CA TYR A 180 -8.95 -2.67 14.20
C TYR A 180 -9.24 -1.79 15.43
N ASP A 181 -9.27 -2.37 16.62
CA ASP A 181 -9.39 -1.62 17.88
C ASP A 181 -8.29 -0.56 18.02
N LEU A 182 -7.04 -0.94 17.73
CA LEU A 182 -5.91 0.00 17.75
C LEU A 182 -6.05 1.10 16.69
N CYS A 183 -6.58 0.78 15.51
CA CYS A 183 -6.85 1.80 14.48
C CYS A 183 -7.92 2.80 14.96
N ASP A 184 -8.99 2.32 15.59
CA ASP A 184 -10.02 3.18 16.19
C ASP A 184 -9.46 4.11 17.26
N GLU A 185 -8.68 3.56 18.20
CA GLU A 185 -8.06 4.28 19.33
C GLU A 185 -7.01 5.31 18.88
N ASN A 186 -6.36 5.07 17.74
CA ASN A 186 -5.29 5.93 17.24
C ASN A 186 -5.73 6.80 16.03
N GLY A 187 -6.99 6.71 15.64
CA GLY A 187 -7.54 7.53 14.56
C GLY A 187 -7.04 7.19 13.17
N ILE A 188 -6.55 5.98 12.96
CA ILE A 188 -6.04 5.52 11.67
C ILE A 188 -7.20 5.03 10.79
N ILE A 189 -7.38 5.65 9.63
CA ILE A 189 -8.42 5.25 8.67
C ILE A 189 -8.04 3.93 7.99
N VAL A 190 -8.99 3.01 7.88
CA VAL A 190 -8.76 1.64 7.42
C VAL A 190 -9.49 1.35 6.11
N TRP A 191 -8.76 0.72 5.20
CA TRP A 191 -9.28 -0.09 4.10
C TRP A 191 -9.19 -1.55 4.50
N ALA A 192 -10.34 -2.23 4.69
CA ALA A 192 -10.42 -3.66 5.01
C ALA A 192 -10.87 -4.45 3.77
N GLU A 193 -10.29 -5.63 3.53
CA GLU A 193 -10.55 -6.42 2.33
C GLU A 193 -10.60 -7.93 2.59
N ILE A 194 -11.22 -8.67 1.67
CA ILE A 194 -11.23 -10.14 1.65
C ILE A 194 -10.07 -10.69 0.80
N PRO A 195 -9.60 -11.93 1.01
CA PRO A 195 -8.51 -12.55 0.27
C PRO A 195 -8.95 -13.04 -1.13
N TYR A 196 -9.61 -12.19 -1.90
CA TYR A 196 -9.99 -12.44 -3.28
C TYR A 196 -8.99 -11.76 -4.21
N ILE A 197 -7.97 -12.52 -4.61
CA ILE A 197 -6.72 -11.97 -5.18
C ILE A 197 -6.25 -12.78 -6.38
N THR A 198 -5.61 -12.13 -7.34
CA THR A 198 -4.86 -12.66 -8.48
C THR A 198 -5.73 -13.28 -9.57
N MET A 199 -6.63 -14.21 -9.24
CA MET A 199 -7.49 -14.87 -10.22
C MET A 199 -8.89 -15.16 -9.67
N HIS A 200 -9.86 -15.12 -10.56
CA HIS A 200 -11.20 -15.62 -10.28
C HIS A 200 -11.25 -17.15 -10.42
N MET A 201 -11.83 -17.81 -9.43
CA MET A 201 -12.09 -19.25 -9.44
C MET A 201 -13.59 -19.48 -9.40
N SER A 202 -14.15 -20.13 -10.42
CA SER A 202 -15.60 -20.38 -10.55
C SER A 202 -16.21 -21.05 -9.31
N GLY A 203 -15.51 -22.00 -8.70
CA GLY A 203 -15.93 -22.67 -7.47
C GLY A 203 -15.77 -21.85 -6.19
N GLY A 204 -15.19 -20.65 -6.26
CA GLY A 204 -14.89 -19.80 -5.10
C GLY A 204 -15.97 -18.76 -4.75
N ARG A 205 -17.03 -18.62 -5.57
CA ARG A 205 -18.02 -17.54 -5.42
C ARG A 205 -18.68 -17.52 -4.04
N GLU A 206 -19.23 -18.64 -3.59
CA GLU A 206 -19.89 -18.71 -2.27
C GLU A 206 -18.94 -18.39 -1.12
N ASN A 207 -17.67 -18.80 -1.26
CA ASN A 207 -16.64 -18.50 -0.28
C ASN A 207 -16.34 -16.99 -0.22
N THR A 208 -16.24 -16.30 -1.38
CA THR A 208 -16.02 -14.84 -1.39
C THR A 208 -17.19 -14.09 -0.73
N LEU A 209 -18.42 -14.52 -0.99
CA LEU A 209 -19.62 -13.93 -0.37
C LEU A 209 -19.66 -14.19 1.15
N SER A 210 -19.32 -15.41 1.60
CA SER A 210 -19.25 -15.73 3.03
C SER A 210 -18.22 -14.88 3.74
N GLN A 211 -17.00 -14.81 3.20
CA GLN A 211 -15.93 -13.99 3.80
C GLN A 211 -16.26 -12.51 3.82
N MET A 212 -16.89 -11.98 2.77
CA MET A 212 -17.32 -10.56 2.76
C MET A 212 -18.40 -10.31 3.82
N ARG A 213 -19.34 -11.22 3.99
CA ARG A 213 -20.38 -11.11 5.01
C ARG A 213 -19.79 -11.12 6.42
N GLU A 214 -18.85 -12.03 6.68
CA GLU A 214 -18.12 -12.10 7.94
C GLU A 214 -17.30 -10.83 8.20
N LEU A 215 -16.55 -10.35 7.19
CA LEU A 215 -15.75 -9.14 7.27
C LEU A 215 -16.61 -7.93 7.67
N VAL A 216 -17.73 -7.71 6.97
CA VAL A 216 -18.60 -6.55 7.21
C VAL A 216 -19.28 -6.64 8.59
N ILE A 217 -19.86 -7.80 8.92
CA ILE A 217 -20.64 -7.95 10.16
C ILE A 217 -19.74 -7.87 11.39
N GLN A 218 -18.60 -8.58 11.37
CA GLN A 218 -17.68 -8.60 12.52
C GLN A 218 -16.99 -7.25 12.76
N ASN A 219 -16.85 -6.42 11.72
CA ASN A 219 -16.12 -5.17 11.82
C ASN A 219 -17.01 -3.92 11.65
N TYR A 220 -18.33 -4.07 11.67
CA TYR A 220 -19.27 -2.98 11.40
C TYR A 220 -19.09 -1.78 12.34
N ASN A 221 -18.83 -2.02 13.62
CA ASN A 221 -18.80 -1.00 14.66
C ASN A 221 -17.51 -0.16 14.68
N HIS A 222 -16.47 -0.55 13.91
CA HIS A 222 -15.20 0.18 13.85
C HIS A 222 -15.33 1.48 13.04
N PRO A 223 -15.20 2.67 13.66
CA PRO A 223 -15.27 3.95 12.97
C PRO A 223 -14.09 4.18 12.02
N SER A 224 -12.96 3.55 12.24
CA SER A 224 -11.76 3.64 11.41
C SER A 224 -12.00 3.15 9.97
N ILE A 225 -12.84 2.13 9.76
CA ILE A 225 -13.09 1.55 8.44
C ILE A 225 -13.95 2.51 7.61
N VAL A 226 -13.49 2.84 6.39
CA VAL A 226 -14.21 3.69 5.42
C VAL A 226 -14.59 2.97 4.14
N CYS A 227 -13.93 1.85 3.84
CA CYS A 227 -14.25 1.06 2.65
C CYS A 227 -14.01 -0.44 2.83
N TRP A 228 -14.79 -1.21 2.07
CA TRP A 228 -14.71 -2.65 1.94
C TRP A 228 -14.07 -3.03 0.61
N GLY A 229 -12.92 -3.69 0.64
CA GLY A 229 -12.19 -4.14 -0.53
C GLY A 229 -12.80 -5.40 -1.13
N LEU A 230 -13.27 -5.30 -2.38
CA LEU A 230 -13.89 -6.41 -3.09
C LEU A 230 -12.87 -7.43 -3.60
N SER A 231 -11.74 -6.94 -4.10
CA SER A 231 -10.65 -7.78 -4.63
C SER A 231 -9.34 -7.03 -4.77
N ASN A 232 -8.25 -7.79 -4.92
CA ASN A 232 -6.91 -7.29 -5.23
C ASN A 232 -6.36 -7.97 -6.49
N GLU A 233 -5.93 -7.18 -7.47
CA GLU A 233 -5.25 -7.66 -8.70
C GLU A 233 -5.94 -8.86 -9.38
N ILE A 234 -7.24 -8.95 -9.29
CA ILE A 234 -8.02 -10.14 -9.66
C ILE A 234 -7.89 -10.50 -11.14
N THR A 235 -7.42 -9.59 -11.97
CA THR A 235 -7.18 -9.79 -13.39
C THR A 235 -5.71 -10.02 -13.72
N ALA A 236 -4.84 -10.22 -12.73
CA ALA A 236 -3.43 -10.52 -12.96
C ALA A 236 -3.23 -11.86 -13.67
N ALA A 237 -4.02 -12.88 -13.32
CA ALA A 237 -4.00 -14.20 -13.95
C ALA A 237 -5.36 -14.63 -14.50
N SER A 238 -6.34 -13.72 -14.62
CA SER A 238 -7.67 -13.99 -15.17
C SER A 238 -8.06 -12.93 -16.18
N ALA A 239 -8.68 -13.35 -17.28
CA ALA A 239 -9.35 -12.41 -18.17
C ALA A 239 -10.62 -11.86 -17.54
N VAL A 240 -11.01 -10.63 -17.90
CA VAL A 240 -12.32 -10.09 -17.55
C VAL A 240 -13.39 -10.86 -18.33
N ASN A 241 -14.26 -11.55 -17.61
CA ASN A 241 -15.37 -12.32 -18.18
C ASN A 241 -16.66 -12.08 -17.37
N GLU A 242 -17.79 -12.57 -17.86
CA GLU A 242 -19.10 -12.33 -17.24
C GLU A 242 -19.20 -12.92 -15.83
N GLU A 243 -18.58 -14.07 -15.57
CA GLU A 243 -18.59 -14.71 -14.24
C GLU A 243 -17.85 -13.86 -13.20
N LEU A 244 -16.68 -13.34 -13.56
CA LEU A 244 -15.91 -12.40 -12.73
C LEU A 244 -16.71 -11.13 -12.45
N ILE A 245 -17.32 -10.55 -13.49
CA ILE A 245 -18.14 -9.33 -13.38
C ILE A 245 -19.32 -9.56 -12.45
N GLU A 246 -20.05 -10.66 -12.65
CA GLU A 246 -21.22 -10.97 -11.84
C GLU A 246 -20.86 -11.23 -10.37
N ASN A 247 -19.75 -11.92 -10.10
CA ASN A 247 -19.27 -12.09 -8.72
C ASN A 247 -18.98 -10.74 -8.02
N HIS A 248 -18.38 -9.79 -8.75
CA HIS A 248 -18.12 -8.46 -8.20
C HIS A 248 -19.40 -7.65 -8.00
N ARG A 249 -20.38 -7.74 -8.93
CA ARG A 249 -21.70 -7.12 -8.76
C ARG A 249 -22.40 -7.65 -7.50
N GLU A 250 -22.34 -8.96 -7.29
CA GLU A 250 -22.95 -9.58 -6.12
C GLU A 250 -22.24 -9.20 -4.82
N LEU A 251 -20.90 -9.18 -4.79
CA LEU A 251 -20.11 -8.70 -3.65
C LEU A 251 -20.43 -7.23 -3.34
N ASN A 252 -20.48 -6.38 -4.36
CA ASN A 252 -20.83 -4.96 -4.20
C ASN A 252 -22.22 -4.78 -3.63
N ARG A 253 -23.22 -5.50 -4.17
CA ARG A 253 -24.60 -5.50 -3.66
C ARG A 253 -24.67 -5.96 -2.21
N LEU A 254 -23.99 -7.05 -1.87
CA LEU A 254 -23.93 -7.58 -0.51
C LEU A 254 -23.35 -6.56 0.48
N CYS A 255 -22.26 -5.89 0.12
CA CYS A 255 -21.71 -4.82 0.96
C CYS A 255 -22.73 -3.74 1.26
N HIS A 256 -23.44 -3.24 0.24
CA HIS A 256 -24.45 -2.20 0.40
C HIS A 256 -25.72 -2.66 1.13
N GLU A 257 -26.08 -3.94 1.03
CA GLU A 257 -27.17 -4.52 1.82
C GLU A 257 -26.83 -4.58 3.32
N LEU A 258 -25.58 -4.89 3.65
CA LEU A 258 -25.12 -5.00 5.03
C LEU A 258 -24.69 -3.64 5.62
N ASP A 259 -24.14 -2.75 4.79
CA ASP A 259 -23.58 -1.47 5.23
C ASP A 259 -23.77 -0.38 4.16
N GLN A 260 -24.68 0.56 4.43
CA GLN A 260 -24.93 1.73 3.57
C GLN A 260 -24.05 2.94 3.91
N THR A 261 -23.17 2.83 4.90
CA THR A 261 -22.38 3.95 5.42
C THR A 261 -20.98 4.00 4.84
N ARG A 262 -20.45 2.89 4.32
CA ARG A 262 -19.09 2.74 3.78
C ARG A 262 -19.10 2.51 2.29
N LYS A 263 -17.96 2.75 1.68
CA LYS A 263 -17.75 2.59 0.24
C LYS A 263 -17.19 1.20 -0.08
N THR A 264 -17.45 0.74 -1.29
CA THR A 264 -16.74 -0.43 -1.85
C THR A 264 -15.58 0.03 -2.71
N VAL A 265 -14.50 -0.77 -2.75
CA VAL A 265 -13.27 -0.43 -3.46
C VAL A 265 -12.63 -1.66 -4.08
N MET A 266 -11.87 -1.47 -5.15
CA MET A 266 -11.00 -2.47 -5.76
C MET A 266 -9.58 -1.94 -5.87
N ALA A 267 -8.59 -2.81 -5.60
CA ALA A 267 -7.19 -2.60 -5.94
C ALA A 267 -6.90 -3.29 -7.27
N ASN A 268 -6.80 -2.49 -8.33
CA ASN A 268 -6.64 -3.00 -9.68
C ASN A 268 -5.17 -3.14 -10.06
N VAL A 269 -4.83 -4.23 -10.74
CA VAL A 269 -3.51 -4.37 -11.35
C VAL A 269 -3.36 -3.35 -12.49
N PHE A 270 -2.15 -2.83 -12.66
CA PHE A 270 -1.85 -1.80 -13.67
C PHE A 270 -2.20 -2.19 -15.12
N MET A 271 -2.36 -3.50 -15.39
CA MET A 271 -2.74 -4.03 -16.71
C MET A 271 -4.23 -3.92 -17.02
N LEU A 272 -5.07 -3.70 -16.01
CA LEU A 272 -6.51 -3.56 -16.24
C LEU A 272 -6.79 -2.26 -17.01
N GLU A 273 -7.47 -2.41 -18.14
CA GLU A 273 -7.81 -1.28 -19.00
C GLU A 273 -8.73 -0.28 -18.29
N LYS A 274 -8.48 1.01 -18.52
CA LYS A 274 -9.25 2.11 -17.92
C LYS A 274 -10.73 2.11 -18.34
N GLU A 275 -11.05 1.43 -19.46
CA GLU A 275 -12.38 1.23 -20.04
C GLU A 275 -13.09 -0.03 -19.54
N SER A 276 -12.44 -0.84 -18.71
CA SER A 276 -13.00 -2.11 -18.24
C SER A 276 -14.33 -1.91 -17.51
N PRO A 277 -15.38 -2.68 -17.83
CA PRO A 277 -16.67 -2.61 -17.11
C PRO A 277 -16.53 -3.02 -15.64
N LEU A 278 -15.47 -3.70 -15.26
CA LEU A 278 -15.18 -4.05 -13.87
C LEU A 278 -14.99 -2.81 -12.99
N LEU A 279 -14.45 -1.72 -13.55
CA LEU A 279 -14.21 -0.46 -12.85
C LEU A 279 -15.49 0.34 -12.53
N GLU A 280 -16.63 -0.04 -13.10
CA GLU A 280 -17.92 0.61 -12.86
C GLU A 280 -18.70 -0.02 -11.70
N ILE A 281 -18.20 -1.13 -11.14
CA ILE A 281 -18.91 -1.87 -10.10
C ILE A 281 -18.70 -1.28 -8.71
N PRO A 282 -17.45 -1.03 -8.23
CA PRO A 282 -17.24 -0.45 -6.91
C PRO A 282 -17.56 1.05 -6.90
N ASP A 283 -17.81 1.59 -5.71
CA ASP A 283 -18.00 3.05 -5.53
C ASP A 283 -16.74 3.85 -5.89
N ILE A 284 -15.57 3.29 -5.58
CA ILE A 284 -14.28 3.93 -5.79
C ILE A 284 -13.26 2.91 -6.29
N ASN A 285 -12.23 3.40 -6.98
CA ASN A 285 -11.17 2.56 -7.53
C ASN A 285 -9.79 2.96 -7.00
N SER A 286 -8.85 2.01 -7.09
CA SER A 286 -7.44 2.23 -6.88
C SER A 286 -6.62 1.33 -7.78
N TYR A 287 -5.37 1.69 -8.02
CA TYR A 287 -4.43 0.90 -8.81
C TYR A 287 -3.15 0.59 -8.02
N ASN A 288 -2.63 -0.61 -8.26
CA ASN A 288 -1.29 -1.04 -7.87
C ASN A 288 -0.34 -0.73 -9.04
N LEU A 289 0.55 0.25 -8.87
CA LEU A 289 1.46 0.68 -9.92
C LEU A 289 2.91 0.59 -9.44
N TYR A 290 3.72 -0.12 -10.21
CA TYR A 290 5.13 -0.35 -9.89
C TYR A 290 6.06 0.09 -11.01
N PHE A 291 5.68 1.17 -11.72
CA PHE A 291 6.55 1.80 -12.70
C PHE A 291 7.81 2.33 -12.04
N GLY A 292 8.96 2.05 -12.64
CA GLY A 292 10.26 2.34 -12.05
C GLY A 292 10.77 1.25 -11.09
N TRP A 293 9.99 0.18 -10.86
CA TRP A 293 10.50 -1.00 -10.15
C TRP A 293 10.34 -2.27 -10.97
N TYR A 294 9.13 -2.81 -11.13
CA TYR A 294 8.92 -4.01 -11.95
C TYR A 294 8.94 -3.68 -13.44
N VAL A 295 8.39 -2.57 -13.84
CA VAL A 295 8.22 -2.19 -15.25
C VAL A 295 8.45 -0.70 -15.45
N GLY A 296 8.85 -0.32 -16.66
CA GLY A 296 8.89 1.08 -17.11
C GLY A 296 9.74 2.01 -16.25
N GLU A 297 9.43 3.28 -16.33
CA GLU A 297 10.09 4.38 -15.61
C GLU A 297 9.12 5.04 -14.62
N MET A 298 9.65 5.67 -13.55
CA MET A 298 8.83 6.29 -12.49
C MET A 298 7.82 7.30 -13.02
N ILE A 299 8.20 8.10 -14.02
CA ILE A 299 7.35 9.14 -14.63
C ILE A 299 6.05 8.57 -15.24
N GLN A 300 6.03 7.29 -15.61
CA GLN A 300 4.82 6.66 -16.15
C GLN A 300 3.70 6.52 -15.10
N THR A 301 4.03 6.63 -13.81
CA THR A 301 3.01 6.74 -12.74
C THR A 301 2.28 8.07 -12.83
N ASP A 302 2.99 9.15 -13.07
CA ASP A 302 2.43 10.50 -13.28
C ASP A 302 1.50 10.50 -14.49
N GLU A 303 2.00 10.02 -15.64
CA GLU A 303 1.26 9.91 -16.89
C GLU A 303 0.00 9.07 -16.74
N PHE A 304 0.09 7.93 -16.05
CA PHE A 304 -1.05 7.04 -15.81
C PHE A 304 -2.19 7.75 -15.08
N PHE A 305 -1.88 8.42 -13.96
CA PHE A 305 -2.89 9.10 -13.16
C PHE A 305 -3.47 10.33 -13.86
N ASP A 306 -2.64 11.12 -14.53
CA ASP A 306 -3.09 12.30 -15.28
C ASP A 306 -4.00 11.93 -16.45
N GLU A 307 -3.64 10.89 -17.21
CA GLU A 307 -4.48 10.35 -18.26
C GLU A 307 -5.81 9.79 -17.73
N TYR A 308 -5.76 9.02 -16.61
CA TYR A 308 -6.97 8.44 -16.01
C TYR A 308 -7.90 9.55 -15.53
N HIS A 309 -7.39 10.51 -14.79
CA HIS A 309 -8.19 11.61 -14.24
C HIS A 309 -8.76 12.52 -15.33
N SER A 310 -8.01 12.74 -16.40
CA SER A 310 -8.48 13.49 -17.57
C SER A 310 -9.59 12.77 -18.33
N ALA A 311 -9.45 11.45 -18.51
CA ALA A 311 -10.43 10.64 -19.24
C ALA A 311 -11.71 10.37 -18.44
N TYR A 312 -11.60 10.26 -17.11
CA TYR A 312 -12.68 9.89 -16.20
C TYR A 312 -12.77 10.86 -14.99
N PRO A 313 -13.08 12.14 -15.22
CA PRO A 313 -13.03 13.17 -14.18
C PRO A 313 -14.04 12.98 -13.04
N ASP A 314 -15.07 12.15 -13.25
CA ASP A 314 -16.10 11.84 -12.27
C ASP A 314 -15.84 10.55 -11.49
N ARG A 315 -14.72 9.83 -11.77
CA ARG A 315 -14.34 8.62 -11.05
C ARG A 315 -13.32 8.94 -9.96
N CYS A 316 -13.58 8.49 -8.73
CA CYS A 316 -12.61 8.52 -7.66
C CYS A 316 -11.50 7.49 -7.92
N ILE A 317 -10.25 7.92 -7.87
CA ILE A 317 -9.08 7.06 -8.07
C ILE A 317 -8.11 7.20 -6.91
N GLY A 318 -7.50 6.08 -6.48
CA GLY A 318 -6.48 6.02 -5.46
C GLY A 318 -5.23 5.27 -5.91
N PHE A 319 -4.22 5.28 -5.08
CA PHE A 319 -2.95 4.60 -5.29
C PHE A 319 -2.77 3.53 -4.19
N SER A 320 -3.25 2.31 -4.47
CA SER A 320 -3.35 1.24 -3.47
C SER A 320 -2.04 0.53 -3.17
N GLU A 321 -1.11 0.49 -4.14
CA GLU A 321 0.23 -0.05 -3.91
C GLU A 321 1.27 0.62 -4.79
N TYR A 322 2.40 0.96 -4.18
CA TYR A 322 3.64 1.39 -4.84
C TYR A 322 4.82 1.15 -3.90
N GLY A 323 5.96 0.75 -4.44
CA GLY A 323 7.15 0.49 -3.64
C GLY A 323 8.29 -0.12 -4.44
N ALA A 324 9.49 -0.02 -3.91
CA ALA A 324 10.70 -0.66 -4.41
C ALA A 324 11.33 -1.49 -3.29
N ASP A 325 11.86 -2.67 -3.63
CA ASP A 325 12.58 -3.50 -2.66
C ASP A 325 13.91 -2.85 -2.28
N ALA A 326 14.30 -3.00 -1.01
CA ALA A 326 15.63 -2.64 -0.53
C ALA A 326 16.11 -3.60 0.56
N ASN A 327 17.31 -4.09 0.37
CA ASN A 327 18.04 -4.84 1.40
C ASN A 327 19.02 -3.89 2.09
N PRO A 328 18.93 -3.71 3.42
CA PRO A 328 19.81 -2.79 4.16
C PRO A 328 21.32 -3.11 4.10
N ALA A 329 21.70 -4.24 3.51
CA ALA A 329 23.09 -4.60 3.28
C ALA A 329 23.65 -4.02 1.96
N TYR A 330 22.78 -3.62 1.01
CA TYR A 330 23.21 -3.18 -0.32
C TYR A 330 23.18 -1.66 -0.45
N HIS A 331 24.23 -1.11 -1.06
CA HIS A 331 24.46 0.31 -1.17
C HIS A 331 25.14 0.69 -2.47
N SER A 332 24.82 1.86 -3.01
CA SER A 332 25.44 2.39 -4.23
C SER A 332 25.50 3.91 -4.23
N SER A 333 26.61 4.47 -4.70
CA SER A 333 26.71 5.90 -5.02
C SER A 333 25.96 6.27 -6.31
N GLN A 334 25.63 5.25 -7.14
CA GLN A 334 24.89 5.37 -8.39
C GLN A 334 23.79 4.30 -8.41
N PRO A 335 22.72 4.50 -7.59
CA PRO A 335 21.66 3.51 -7.50
C PRO A 335 20.89 3.37 -8.81
N ASP A 336 20.58 2.13 -9.18
CA ASP A 336 19.84 1.79 -10.38
C ASP A 336 18.72 0.79 -10.08
N ARG A 337 17.70 0.78 -10.93
CA ARG A 337 16.55 -0.13 -10.78
C ARG A 337 16.99 -1.59 -10.71
N GLY A 338 16.52 -2.28 -9.66
CA GLY A 338 16.80 -3.70 -9.44
C GLY A 338 18.12 -3.98 -8.74
N ASP A 339 18.81 -2.97 -8.20
CA ASP A 339 20.03 -3.13 -7.40
C ASP A 339 19.76 -3.43 -5.92
N TYR A 340 18.48 -3.36 -5.50
CA TYR A 340 18.01 -3.57 -4.13
C TYR A 340 18.65 -2.68 -3.07
N THR A 341 19.23 -1.55 -3.48
CA THR A 341 19.86 -0.61 -2.54
C THR A 341 18.83 0.26 -1.81
N GLU A 342 19.14 0.69 -0.59
CA GLU A 342 18.32 1.68 0.11
C GLU A 342 18.30 3.02 -0.64
N GLU A 343 19.39 3.36 -1.30
CA GLU A 343 19.51 4.59 -2.09
C GLU A 343 18.52 4.60 -3.25
N TYR A 344 18.31 3.46 -3.94
CA TYR A 344 17.29 3.38 -4.99
C TYR A 344 15.86 3.44 -4.42
N GLN A 345 15.61 2.75 -3.31
CA GLN A 345 14.31 2.84 -2.63
C GLN A 345 13.98 4.29 -2.27
N CYS A 346 14.96 5.05 -1.76
CA CYS A 346 14.80 6.48 -1.47
C CYS A 346 14.46 7.29 -2.72
N LEU A 347 15.17 7.11 -3.83
CA LEU A 347 14.90 7.81 -5.09
C LEU A 347 13.49 7.53 -5.61
N TYR A 348 13.08 6.26 -5.57
CA TYR A 348 11.75 5.83 -5.97
C TYR A 348 10.67 6.54 -5.14
N HIS A 349 10.78 6.49 -3.82
CA HIS A 349 9.78 7.08 -2.93
C HIS A 349 9.80 8.62 -2.92
N GLU A 350 10.95 9.25 -3.16
CA GLU A 350 11.04 10.71 -3.38
C GLU A 350 10.26 11.16 -4.60
N HIS A 351 10.32 10.38 -5.70
CA HIS A 351 9.51 10.64 -6.90
C HIS A 351 8.02 10.49 -6.59
N MET A 352 7.63 9.36 -5.98
CA MET A 352 6.23 9.06 -5.69
C MET A 352 5.59 10.09 -4.74
N LEU A 353 6.30 10.56 -3.71
CA LEU A 353 5.78 11.57 -2.80
C LEU A 353 5.55 12.92 -3.49
N ARG A 354 6.46 13.37 -4.37
CA ARG A 354 6.26 14.58 -5.17
C ARG A 354 5.04 14.45 -6.08
N MET A 355 4.95 13.34 -6.80
CA MET A 355 3.83 13.03 -7.68
C MET A 355 2.49 13.06 -6.92
N ILE A 356 2.44 12.48 -5.72
CA ILE A 356 1.24 12.44 -4.86
C ILE A 356 0.86 13.84 -4.35
N GLU A 357 1.83 14.68 -3.96
CA GLU A 357 1.55 16.05 -3.50
C GLU A 357 0.93 16.93 -4.61
N GLU A 358 1.33 16.70 -5.85
CA GLU A 358 0.78 17.41 -7.02
C GLU A 358 -0.63 16.94 -7.40
N ARG A 359 -1.10 15.81 -6.84
CA ARG A 359 -2.40 15.18 -7.14
C ARG A 359 -3.29 15.01 -5.90
N PRO A 360 -3.75 16.13 -5.28
CA PRO A 360 -4.56 16.08 -4.05
C PRO A 360 -5.92 15.39 -4.23
N TRP A 361 -6.33 15.15 -5.46
CA TRP A 361 -7.54 14.42 -5.82
C TRP A 361 -7.42 12.89 -5.68
N LEU A 362 -6.22 12.34 -5.53
CA LEU A 362 -6.04 10.94 -5.15
C LEU A 362 -6.69 10.71 -3.77
N TRP A 363 -7.77 9.90 -3.72
CA TRP A 363 -8.56 9.76 -2.51
C TRP A 363 -7.77 9.12 -1.35
N ALA A 364 -6.87 8.20 -1.66
CA ALA A 364 -5.93 7.60 -0.70
C ALA A 364 -4.68 7.09 -1.42
N THR A 365 -3.57 7.01 -0.68
CA THR A 365 -2.31 6.42 -1.15
C THR A 365 -1.72 5.51 -0.09
N HIS A 366 -1.31 4.29 -0.48
CA HIS A 366 -0.77 3.29 0.45
C HIS A 366 0.55 2.73 -0.07
N VAL A 367 1.61 2.95 0.68
CA VAL A 367 2.93 2.38 0.38
C VAL A 367 2.86 0.85 0.50
N TRP A 368 3.41 0.16 -0.45
CA TRP A 368 3.65 -1.26 -0.36
C TRP A 368 5.12 -1.51 -0.02
N ASN A 369 5.46 -1.79 1.21
CA ASN A 369 4.66 -2.09 2.38
C ASN A 369 5.24 -1.34 3.59
N MET A 370 4.52 -1.33 4.73
CA MET A 370 5.08 -0.79 5.96
C MET A 370 6.26 -1.61 6.47
N PHE A 371 6.10 -2.93 6.45
CA PHE A 371 7.11 -3.89 6.93
C PHE A 371 7.50 -4.85 5.81
N ASP A 372 8.75 -5.28 5.79
CA ASP A 372 9.11 -6.49 5.06
C ASP A 372 8.26 -7.64 5.61
N PHE A 373 7.90 -8.59 4.76
CA PHE A 373 7.00 -9.68 5.14
C PHE A 373 7.37 -11.01 4.47
N ALA A 374 6.90 -12.11 5.04
CA ALA A 374 7.14 -13.44 4.52
C ALA A 374 6.42 -13.67 3.18
N ALA A 375 7.16 -14.14 2.20
CA ALA A 375 6.69 -14.49 0.87
C ALA A 375 7.53 -15.65 0.31
N ASP A 376 7.20 -16.89 0.71
CA ASP A 376 8.04 -18.07 0.50
C ASP A 376 8.34 -18.40 -0.97
N GLY A 377 7.49 -17.96 -1.89
CA GLY A 377 7.72 -18.06 -3.33
C GLY A 377 8.72 -17.04 -3.90
N ARG A 378 9.25 -16.12 -3.08
CA ARG A 378 10.23 -15.12 -3.54
C ARG A 378 11.66 -15.54 -3.21
N ASP A 379 12.55 -15.29 -4.18
CA ASP A 379 14.00 -15.45 -4.03
C ASP A 379 14.70 -14.28 -4.73
N GLU A 380 14.60 -13.11 -4.12
CA GLU A 380 14.99 -11.82 -4.71
C GLU A 380 15.77 -10.99 -3.68
N GLY A 381 16.67 -10.11 -4.15
CA GLY A 381 17.38 -9.17 -3.28
C GLY A 381 18.24 -9.81 -2.20
N GLY A 382 18.76 -11.03 -2.45
CA GLY A 382 19.63 -11.74 -1.52
C GLY A 382 18.92 -12.34 -0.30
N LYS A 383 17.57 -12.38 -0.30
CA LYS A 383 16.81 -13.03 0.76
C LYS A 383 15.74 -13.96 0.18
N HIS A 384 15.79 -15.22 0.58
CA HIS A 384 14.79 -16.22 0.23
C HIS A 384 13.57 -16.11 1.15
N GLY A 385 12.37 -16.18 0.56
CA GLY A 385 11.12 -16.22 1.30
C GLY A 385 10.68 -14.90 1.93
N GLU A 386 11.20 -13.74 1.46
CA GLU A 386 10.89 -12.42 2.02
C GLU A 386 10.63 -11.38 0.92
N ASN A 387 9.59 -10.58 1.06
CA ASN A 387 9.39 -9.35 0.29
C ASN A 387 10.06 -8.19 1.03
N GLN A 388 10.93 -7.45 0.35
CA GLN A 388 11.77 -6.42 0.95
C GLN A 388 11.32 -4.99 0.62
N LYS A 389 10.06 -4.80 0.19
CA LYS A 389 9.50 -3.46 -0.07
C LYS A 389 9.11 -2.70 1.21
N GLY A 390 9.21 -3.34 2.36
CA GLY A 390 8.96 -2.68 3.64
C GLY A 390 9.82 -1.44 3.84
N LEU A 391 9.26 -0.43 4.49
CA LEU A 391 10.01 0.71 5.02
C LEU A 391 10.76 0.34 6.31
N VAL A 392 10.36 -0.78 6.93
CA VAL A 392 10.93 -1.36 8.15
C VAL A 392 11.11 -2.85 7.94
N THR A 393 12.16 -3.44 8.49
CA THR A 393 12.44 -4.88 8.37
C THR A 393 11.39 -5.76 9.05
N ILE A 394 11.27 -7.03 8.63
CA ILE A 394 10.25 -7.98 9.10
C ILE A 394 10.29 -8.22 10.62
N ASP A 395 11.43 -8.03 11.27
CA ASP A 395 11.63 -8.11 12.72
C ASP A 395 11.28 -6.80 13.46
N ARG A 396 10.96 -5.73 12.74
CA ARG A 396 10.71 -4.37 13.24
C ARG A 396 11.92 -3.71 13.91
N GLU A 397 13.13 -4.26 13.72
CA GLU A 397 14.33 -3.74 14.36
C GLU A 397 14.93 -2.54 13.62
N LEU A 398 14.84 -2.53 12.28
CA LEU A 398 15.51 -1.56 11.45
C LEU A 398 14.51 -0.76 10.61
N ARG A 399 14.54 0.56 10.77
CA ARG A 399 13.90 1.51 9.86
C ARG A 399 14.86 1.81 8.73
N LYS A 400 14.43 1.57 7.47
CA LYS A 400 15.20 1.92 6.28
C LYS A 400 15.16 3.44 6.07
N ASP A 401 16.08 3.99 5.28
CA ASP A 401 16.15 5.44 5.06
C ASP A 401 14.83 6.00 4.49
N ALA A 402 14.14 5.26 3.63
CA ALA A 402 12.84 5.66 3.10
C ALA A 402 11.74 5.85 4.17
N PHE A 403 11.82 5.18 5.33
CA PHE A 403 10.92 5.44 6.46
C PHE A 403 11.01 6.90 6.93
N TYR A 404 12.23 7.44 7.03
CA TYR A 404 12.46 8.81 7.48
C TYR A 404 12.08 9.84 6.43
N LEU A 405 12.10 9.46 5.14
CA LEU A 405 11.53 10.29 4.09
C LEU A 405 10.03 10.51 4.33
N TYR A 406 9.26 9.44 4.58
CA TYR A 406 7.84 9.54 4.90
C TYR A 406 7.60 10.29 6.21
N LYS A 407 8.43 10.07 7.23
CA LYS A 407 8.38 10.84 8.48
C LYS A 407 8.58 12.34 8.22
N ALA A 408 9.45 12.73 7.30
CA ALA A 408 9.65 14.14 6.93
C ALA A 408 8.42 14.76 6.24
N TYR A 409 7.63 13.96 5.53
CA TYR A 409 6.42 14.43 4.84
C TYR A 409 5.18 14.43 5.74
N TRP A 410 5.05 13.47 6.64
CA TRP A 410 3.78 13.19 7.33
C TRP A 410 3.79 13.51 8.83
N SER A 411 4.94 13.38 9.50
CA SER A 411 5.02 13.60 10.94
C SER A 411 5.11 15.09 11.29
N LYS A 412 4.43 15.45 12.38
CA LYS A 412 4.55 16.78 13.01
C LYS A 412 5.72 16.86 14.00
N GLU A 413 6.30 15.71 14.38
CA GLU A 413 7.46 15.65 15.29
C GLU A 413 8.72 16.12 14.57
N ALA A 414 9.40 17.12 15.14
CA ALA A 414 10.63 17.65 14.57
C ALA A 414 11.78 16.64 14.69
N PHE A 415 12.53 16.44 13.61
CA PHE A 415 13.67 15.53 13.57
C PHE A 415 14.65 15.88 12.45
N VAL A 416 15.81 15.26 12.47
CA VAL A 416 16.79 15.20 11.39
C VAL A 416 17.34 13.77 11.26
N HIS A 417 17.52 13.28 10.03
CA HIS A 417 18.05 11.95 9.76
C HIS A 417 19.05 11.97 8.61
N LEU A 418 20.26 11.49 8.87
CA LEU A 418 21.30 11.26 7.88
C LEU A 418 21.09 9.91 7.21
N CYS A 419 20.83 9.94 5.90
CA CYS A 419 20.73 8.73 5.07
C CYS A 419 22.12 8.09 4.84
N GLY A 420 22.11 6.82 4.44
CA GLY A 420 23.32 6.07 4.15
C GLY A 420 24.15 5.74 5.39
N ARG A 421 23.49 5.58 6.55
CA ARG A 421 24.13 5.17 7.81
C ARG A 421 24.86 3.86 7.70
N ARG A 422 24.38 2.94 6.86
CA ARG A 422 24.97 1.62 6.59
C ARG A 422 25.94 1.63 5.43
N TYR A 423 25.88 2.63 4.56
CA TYR A 423 26.84 2.89 3.48
C TYR A 423 28.08 3.58 4.02
N VAL A 424 28.89 2.85 4.79
CA VAL A 424 30.10 3.38 5.46
C VAL A 424 31.27 3.51 4.51
N ASP A 425 31.63 2.44 3.78
CA ASP A 425 32.74 2.40 2.84
C ASP A 425 32.34 3.04 1.50
N ARG A 426 33.00 4.14 1.13
CA ARG A 426 32.69 4.93 -0.06
C ARG A 426 33.90 5.05 -0.97
N ALA A 427 33.76 4.64 -2.23
CA ALA A 427 34.85 4.63 -3.19
C ALA A 427 34.96 5.93 -4.02
N GLU A 428 33.92 6.74 -4.05
CA GLU A 428 33.89 8.03 -4.76
C GLU A 428 34.78 9.08 -4.08
N GLU A 429 35.30 10.05 -4.86
CA GLU A 429 36.11 11.17 -4.34
C GLU A 429 35.25 12.24 -3.68
N VAL A 430 34.03 12.44 -4.19
CA VAL A 430 33.02 13.33 -3.64
C VAL A 430 31.77 12.51 -3.40
N THR A 431 31.32 12.43 -2.16
CA THR A 431 30.15 11.67 -1.77
C THR A 431 28.93 12.57 -1.61
N LYS A 432 27.76 12.06 -1.97
CA LYS A 432 26.49 12.72 -1.69
C LYS A 432 26.00 12.34 -0.31
N ILE A 433 25.78 13.32 0.54
CA ILE A 433 25.16 13.17 1.84
C ILE A 433 23.71 13.66 1.73
N LYS A 434 22.78 12.75 1.89
CA LYS A 434 21.35 13.04 1.88
C LYS A 434 20.84 13.11 3.32
N VAL A 435 19.99 14.11 3.60
CA VAL A 435 19.36 14.30 4.91
C VAL A 435 17.86 14.46 4.74
N TYR A 436 17.10 13.76 5.56
CA TYR A 436 15.66 13.93 5.66
C TYR A 436 15.31 14.68 6.95
N SER A 437 14.50 15.71 6.83
CA SER A 437 14.03 16.51 7.96
C SER A 437 12.76 17.27 7.62
N ASN A 438 11.87 17.44 8.58
CA ASN A 438 10.70 18.32 8.46
C ASN A 438 10.99 19.77 8.94
N GLN A 439 12.26 20.09 9.23
CA GLN A 439 12.69 21.41 9.63
C GLN A 439 13.04 22.27 8.41
N PRO A 440 12.92 23.62 8.50
CA PRO A 440 13.10 24.52 7.37
C PRO A 440 14.57 24.69 6.94
N SER A 441 15.53 24.29 7.76
CA SER A 441 16.96 24.33 7.42
C SER A 441 17.72 23.15 8.03
N VAL A 442 18.79 22.75 7.36
CA VAL A 442 19.74 21.73 7.82
C VAL A 442 21.15 22.25 7.63
N THR A 443 21.97 22.16 8.68
CA THR A 443 23.39 22.49 8.67
C THR A 443 24.20 21.19 8.72
N LEU A 444 25.13 21.02 7.78
CA LEU A 444 26.03 19.86 7.72
C LEU A 444 27.42 20.22 8.25
N TYR A 445 27.96 19.33 9.06
CA TYR A 445 29.33 19.37 9.56
C TYR A 445 30.08 18.08 9.19
N VAL A 446 31.37 18.21 8.90
CA VAL A 446 32.29 17.07 8.74
C VAL A 446 33.46 17.28 9.70
N ASP A 447 33.71 16.31 10.59
CA ASP A 447 34.72 16.37 11.64
C ASP A 447 34.59 17.65 12.51
N GLY A 448 33.35 18.05 12.79
CA GLY A 448 33.02 19.25 13.54
C GLY A 448 33.22 20.58 12.80
N LYS A 449 33.62 20.55 11.53
CA LYS A 449 33.75 21.74 10.68
C LYS A 449 32.48 21.93 9.85
N LEU A 450 31.98 23.15 9.82
CA LEU A 450 30.86 23.55 8.98
C LEU A 450 31.18 23.30 7.50
N VAL A 451 30.32 22.58 6.82
CA VAL A 451 30.36 22.39 5.37
C VAL A 451 29.41 23.39 4.69
N GLU A 452 28.14 23.30 5.01
CA GLU A 452 27.09 24.11 4.37
C GLU A 452 25.82 24.14 5.25
N GLU A 453 25.05 25.21 5.12
CA GLU A 453 23.67 25.29 5.60
C GLU A 453 22.73 25.42 4.39
N GLN A 454 21.74 24.53 4.29
CA GLN A 454 20.72 24.58 3.26
C GLN A 454 19.36 24.91 3.87
N ASN A 455 18.65 25.85 3.22
CA ASN A 455 17.25 26.11 3.47
C ASN A 455 16.41 25.32 2.47
N GLY A 456 15.34 24.68 2.91
CA GLY A 456 14.51 23.85 2.06
C GLY A 456 13.43 23.14 2.84
N SER A 457 12.96 22.04 2.31
CA SER A 457 12.00 21.20 3.00
C SER A 457 12.22 19.73 2.66
N ARG A 458 12.21 18.89 3.66
CA ARG A 458 12.12 17.42 3.61
C ARG A 458 13.37 16.71 3.13
N VAL A 459 13.95 17.10 1.97
CA VAL A 459 15.11 16.45 1.36
C VAL A 459 16.22 17.46 1.15
N PHE A 460 17.37 17.23 1.79
CA PHE A 460 18.56 18.06 1.68
C PHE A 460 19.72 17.21 1.15
N CYS A 461 20.48 17.71 0.18
CA CYS A 461 21.57 16.99 -0.45
C CYS A 461 22.84 17.84 -0.45
N PHE A 462 23.93 17.28 0.09
CA PHE A 462 25.23 17.93 0.20
C PHE A 462 26.28 17.13 -0.56
N GLU A 463 27.23 17.80 -1.18
CA GLU A 463 28.40 17.16 -1.79
C GLU A 463 29.63 17.35 -0.89
N VAL A 464 30.21 16.25 -0.47
CA VAL A 464 31.32 16.23 0.50
C VAL A 464 32.53 15.52 -0.11
N PRO A 465 33.66 16.21 -0.33
CA PRO A 465 34.94 15.55 -0.63
C PRO A 465 35.39 14.68 0.55
N ILE A 466 35.79 13.45 0.30
CA ILE A 466 36.17 12.51 1.35
C ILE A 466 37.59 11.95 1.18
N SER A 467 38.29 11.80 2.31
CA SER A 467 39.63 11.21 2.39
C SER A 467 39.84 10.59 3.78
N GLY A 468 39.97 9.28 3.87
CA GLY A 468 40.06 8.60 5.16
C GLY A 468 38.71 8.38 5.84
N VAL A 469 38.64 8.51 7.16
CA VAL A 469 37.43 8.33 7.97
C VAL A 469 36.92 9.68 8.43
N HIS A 470 35.64 9.92 8.29
CA HIS A 470 34.99 11.16 8.67
C HIS A 470 33.75 10.92 9.52
N THR A 471 33.51 11.80 10.48
CA THR A 471 32.25 11.92 11.19
C THR A 471 31.43 13.01 10.53
N VAL A 472 30.25 12.65 10.00
CA VAL A 472 29.30 13.58 9.40
C VAL A 472 28.17 13.82 10.36
N THR A 473 27.88 15.09 10.64
CA THR A 473 26.80 15.51 11.53
C THR A 473 25.83 16.42 10.78
N ALA A 474 24.54 16.10 10.85
CA ALA A 474 23.47 17.01 10.43
C ALA A 474 22.78 17.62 11.64
N GLN A 475 22.52 18.90 11.58
CA GLN A 475 21.79 19.64 12.62
C GLN A 475 20.63 20.41 12.02
N ALA A 476 19.44 20.30 12.64
CA ALA A 476 18.25 21.04 12.29
C ALA A 476 17.59 21.58 13.56
N GLY A 477 17.76 22.87 13.84
CA GLY A 477 17.40 23.45 15.13
C GLY A 477 18.18 22.81 16.29
N GLU A 478 17.48 22.23 17.26
CA GLU A 478 18.06 21.48 18.39
C GLU A 478 18.32 20.00 18.09
N TYR A 479 17.79 19.50 16.97
CA TYR A 479 17.92 18.08 16.59
C TYR A 479 19.25 17.84 15.88
N ARG A 480 19.87 16.71 16.19
CA ARG A 480 21.17 16.32 15.65
C ARG A 480 21.19 14.85 15.33
N ASP A 481 21.80 14.50 14.19
CA ASP A 481 22.10 13.13 13.81
C ASP A 481 23.54 13.01 13.32
N GLU A 482 24.15 11.83 13.47
CA GLU A 482 25.54 11.59 13.18
C GLU A 482 25.78 10.23 12.56
N ILE A 483 26.63 10.19 11.52
CA ILE A 483 27.08 8.96 10.88
C ILE A 483 28.59 8.98 10.68
N THR A 484 29.18 7.80 10.51
CA THR A 484 30.58 7.65 10.10
C THR A 484 30.66 7.18 8.65
N ILE A 485 31.51 7.82 7.86
CA ILE A 485 31.84 7.42 6.49
C ILE A 485 33.33 7.23 6.34
N LYS A 486 33.73 6.37 5.39
CA LYS A 486 35.13 6.00 5.18
C LYS A 486 35.44 5.93 3.69
N LYS A 487 36.42 6.71 3.24
CA LYS A 487 36.98 6.59 1.90
C LYS A 487 37.73 5.26 1.76
N VAL A 488 37.38 4.48 0.73
CA VAL A 488 38.06 3.27 0.34
C VAL A 488 38.58 3.38 -1.09
N ALA A 489 39.56 2.52 -1.46
CA ALA A 489 40.13 2.56 -2.82
C ALA A 489 39.19 1.94 -3.88
N GLU A 490 38.42 0.94 -3.49
CA GLU A 490 37.52 0.18 -4.37
C GLU A 490 36.17 0.01 -3.69
N VAL A 491 35.12 -0.17 -4.49
CA VAL A 491 33.76 -0.43 -3.99
C VAL A 491 33.76 -1.70 -3.14
N ASN A 492 33.14 -1.61 -1.97
CA ASN A 492 32.94 -2.76 -1.10
C ASN A 492 31.98 -3.74 -1.79
N LYS A 493 32.47 -4.95 -2.09
CA LYS A 493 31.69 -5.97 -2.81
C LYS A 493 30.49 -6.48 -2.03
N ASP A 494 30.52 -6.39 -0.71
CA ASP A 494 29.41 -6.81 0.16
C ASP A 494 28.19 -5.88 0.01
N TYR A 495 28.37 -4.68 -0.56
CA TYR A 495 27.28 -3.75 -0.87
C TYR A 495 26.59 -4.04 -2.19
N LEU A 496 27.15 -4.91 -3.01
CA LEU A 496 26.63 -5.20 -4.33
C LEU A 496 25.73 -6.43 -4.30
N PHE A 497 24.49 -6.26 -4.76
CA PHE A 497 23.65 -7.40 -5.04
C PHE A 497 24.14 -8.08 -6.32
N VAL A 498 24.63 -9.31 -6.18
CA VAL A 498 25.01 -10.15 -7.32
C VAL A 498 24.19 -11.42 -7.22
N LYS A 499 23.21 -11.55 -8.11
CA LYS A 499 22.47 -12.81 -8.24
C LYS A 499 23.23 -13.74 -9.16
N GLU A 500 23.47 -14.98 -8.75
CA GLU A 500 24.00 -16.02 -9.64
C GLU A 500 23.01 -16.19 -10.80
N GLY A 501 23.49 -15.95 -12.03
CA GLY A 501 22.67 -15.99 -13.23
C GLY A 501 21.95 -14.69 -13.60
N ASP A 502 22.17 -13.59 -12.88
CA ASP A 502 21.68 -12.29 -13.33
C ASP A 502 22.37 -11.87 -14.62
N ILE A 503 21.55 -11.26 -15.48
CA ILE A 503 22.05 -10.56 -16.66
C ILE A 503 22.80 -9.33 -16.18
N VAL A 504 24.11 -9.47 -16.01
CA VAL A 504 25.00 -8.33 -15.75
C VAL A 504 24.88 -7.41 -16.95
N ASN A 505 24.75 -6.10 -16.74
CA ASN A 505 24.81 -5.10 -17.80
C ASN A 505 26.19 -5.19 -18.48
N TRP A 506 26.26 -5.87 -19.60
CA TRP A 506 27.49 -6.07 -20.36
C TRP A 506 27.80 -4.92 -21.27
N PHE A 507 26.86 -3.96 -21.37
CA PHE A 507 26.95 -2.86 -22.29
C PHE A 507 27.08 -1.57 -21.52
N ASP A 508 28.09 -0.81 -21.82
CA ASP A 508 28.03 0.62 -21.58
C ASP A 508 26.90 1.19 -22.43
N LYS A 509 25.98 1.97 -21.81
CA LYS A 509 24.90 2.67 -22.53
C LYS A 509 25.44 3.57 -23.65
N GLU A 510 26.73 3.89 -23.63
CA GLU A 510 27.41 4.72 -24.65
C GLU A 510 27.74 3.96 -25.94
N ASP A 511 27.77 2.64 -25.93
CA ASP A 511 28.09 1.81 -27.09
C ASP A 511 26.93 1.54 -28.05
N PHE A 512 25.69 1.94 -27.67
CA PHE A 512 24.55 1.76 -28.56
C PHE A 512 24.45 2.84 -29.60
N ARG A 513 24.42 2.42 -30.85
CA ARG A 513 24.09 3.32 -31.97
C ARG A 513 22.62 3.74 -31.81
N LYS A 514 22.40 5.04 -31.55
CA LYS A 514 21.05 5.61 -31.30
C LYS A 514 20.14 5.56 -32.55
N ASP A 515 20.73 5.45 -33.76
CA ASP A 515 20.02 5.31 -35.02
C ASP A 515 19.61 3.86 -35.35
N CYS A 516 19.96 2.90 -34.48
CA CYS A 516 19.64 1.48 -34.63
C CYS A 516 18.83 0.97 -33.45
N TYR A 517 18.12 -0.13 -33.68
CA TYR A 517 17.42 -0.81 -32.58
C TYR A 517 18.41 -1.44 -31.59
N SER A 518 18.01 -1.49 -30.33
CA SER A 518 18.80 -2.05 -29.24
C SER A 518 17.90 -2.74 -28.21
N ILE A 519 18.47 -3.43 -27.26
CA ILE A 519 17.72 -3.97 -26.12
C ILE A 519 17.18 -2.87 -25.19
N GLY A 520 17.66 -1.63 -25.30
CA GLY A 520 17.14 -0.45 -24.59
C GLY A 520 15.83 0.10 -25.17
N ASP A 521 15.42 -0.35 -26.35
CA ASP A 521 14.16 0.09 -26.96
C ASP A 521 12.97 -0.71 -26.43
N THR A 522 11.79 -0.07 -26.46
CA THR A 522 10.55 -0.75 -26.07
C THR A 522 10.15 -1.81 -27.10
N LEU A 523 9.43 -2.84 -26.64
CA LEU A 523 8.90 -3.86 -27.56
C LEU A 523 7.98 -3.24 -28.61
N GLY A 524 7.24 -2.18 -28.27
CA GLY A 524 6.41 -1.44 -29.22
C GLY A 524 7.21 -0.72 -30.31
N GLU A 525 8.37 -0.14 -29.96
CA GLU A 525 9.29 0.45 -30.93
C GLU A 525 9.91 -0.62 -31.83
N ILE A 526 10.36 -1.72 -31.25
CA ILE A 526 10.93 -2.86 -31.99
C ILE A 526 9.87 -3.48 -32.92
N ALA A 527 8.62 -3.57 -32.51
CA ALA A 527 7.52 -4.11 -33.31
C ALA A 527 7.21 -3.30 -34.57
N LYS A 528 7.61 -2.03 -34.64
CA LYS A 528 7.48 -1.20 -35.85
C LYS A 528 8.37 -1.72 -37.02
N SER A 529 9.41 -2.49 -36.71
CA SER A 529 10.28 -3.13 -37.71
C SER A 529 10.00 -4.64 -37.76
N PRO A 530 9.45 -5.18 -38.85
CA PRO A 530 9.24 -6.63 -39.00
C PRO A 530 10.51 -7.46 -38.80
N GLU A 531 11.67 -6.92 -39.23
CA GLU A 531 12.97 -7.56 -39.13
C GLU A 531 13.44 -7.62 -37.67
N ALA A 532 13.37 -6.50 -36.92
CA ALA A 532 13.76 -6.42 -35.52
C ALA A 532 12.81 -7.28 -34.65
N ASN A 533 11.50 -7.21 -34.91
CA ASN A 533 10.50 -7.99 -34.21
C ASN A 533 10.70 -9.50 -34.39
N ALA A 534 11.04 -9.96 -35.60
CA ALA A 534 11.30 -11.39 -35.87
C ALA A 534 12.52 -11.93 -35.10
N ILE A 535 13.51 -11.09 -34.81
CA ILE A 535 14.68 -11.46 -34.00
C ILE A 535 14.27 -11.65 -32.55
N VAL A 536 13.47 -10.73 -31.99
CA VAL A 536 13.00 -10.78 -30.61
C VAL A 536 12.03 -11.94 -30.40
N GLN A 537 11.11 -12.18 -31.33
CA GLN A 537 10.16 -13.30 -31.24
C GLN A 537 10.83 -14.66 -31.15
N ARG A 538 11.92 -14.90 -31.85
CA ARG A 538 12.66 -16.17 -31.74
C ARG A 538 13.18 -16.44 -30.34
N LEU A 539 13.54 -15.38 -29.60
CA LEU A 539 14.02 -15.52 -28.22
C LEU A 539 12.85 -15.69 -27.24
N THR A 540 11.77 -14.94 -27.43
CA THR A 540 10.57 -15.04 -26.62
C THR A 540 9.87 -16.38 -26.78
N ASP A 541 9.83 -16.96 -27.98
CA ASP A 541 9.30 -18.28 -28.25
C ASP A 541 10.10 -19.38 -27.50
N LYS A 542 11.43 -19.24 -27.45
CA LYS A 542 12.32 -20.12 -26.70
C LYS A 542 12.07 -20.03 -25.18
N ALA A 543 11.85 -18.81 -24.67
CA ALA A 543 11.55 -18.56 -23.26
C ALA A 543 10.12 -19.02 -22.88
N SER A 544 9.15 -18.84 -23.77
CA SER A 544 7.75 -19.26 -23.57
C SER A 544 7.61 -20.79 -23.55
N ALA A 545 8.38 -21.50 -24.32
CA ALA A 545 8.37 -22.98 -24.33
C ALA A 545 8.78 -23.61 -23.00
N SER A 546 9.45 -22.86 -22.11
CA SER A 546 9.88 -23.31 -20.78
C SER A 546 8.89 -23.00 -19.66
N ARG A 547 7.84 -22.19 -19.90
CA ARG A 547 6.92 -21.69 -18.86
C ARG A 547 5.47 -22.21 -18.95
N GLY A 548 5.15 -23.16 -19.81
CA GLY A 548 3.86 -23.87 -19.84
C GLY A 548 2.61 -22.96 -19.89
N ASP A 549 1.60 -23.25 -19.10
CA ASP A 549 0.26 -22.66 -19.13
C ASP A 549 0.19 -21.14 -18.90
N VAL A 550 1.20 -20.55 -18.22
CA VAL A 550 1.27 -19.09 -17.97
C VAL A 550 1.52 -18.32 -19.27
N ALA A 551 2.26 -18.89 -20.21
CA ALA A 551 2.55 -18.27 -21.49
C ALA A 551 1.34 -18.25 -22.44
N GLU A 552 0.44 -19.23 -22.31
CA GLU A 552 -0.80 -19.30 -23.10
C GLU A 552 -1.84 -18.26 -22.65
N SER A 553 -1.96 -18.02 -21.33
CA SER A 553 -2.89 -17.03 -20.79
C SER A 553 -2.51 -15.59 -21.16
N VAL A 554 -1.24 -15.33 -21.45
CA VAL A 554 -0.72 -14.02 -21.88
C VAL A 554 -1.02 -13.73 -23.34
N LYS A 555 -1.07 -14.76 -24.20
CA LYS A 555 -1.27 -14.59 -25.66
C LYS A 555 -2.63 -13.97 -26.02
N ASP A 556 -3.64 -14.18 -25.22
CA ASP A 556 -5.02 -13.76 -25.50
C ASP A 556 -5.47 -12.52 -24.68
N ASN A 557 -4.56 -11.88 -23.94
CA ASN A 557 -4.87 -10.68 -23.15
C ASN A 557 -4.34 -9.39 -23.81
N PRO A 558 -5.22 -8.57 -24.44
CA PRO A 558 -4.80 -7.33 -25.12
C PRO A 558 -4.17 -6.28 -24.20
N ALA A 559 -4.53 -6.27 -22.91
CA ALA A 559 -3.96 -5.34 -21.93
C ALA A 559 -2.51 -5.69 -21.62
N LEU A 560 -2.24 -7.00 -21.42
CA LEU A 560 -0.90 -7.51 -21.21
C LEU A 560 0.01 -7.28 -22.43
N GLN A 561 -0.54 -7.44 -23.63
CA GLN A 561 0.20 -7.15 -24.87
C GLN A 561 0.57 -5.66 -24.99
N ARG A 562 -0.35 -4.74 -24.67
CA ARG A 562 -0.05 -3.30 -24.65
C ARG A 562 0.98 -2.91 -23.60
N MET A 563 0.93 -3.54 -22.43
CA MET A 563 1.93 -3.36 -21.40
C MET A 563 3.31 -3.84 -21.86
N MET A 564 3.38 -5.05 -22.40
CA MET A 564 4.65 -5.58 -22.93
C MET A 564 5.23 -4.66 -24.01
N GLN A 565 4.39 -4.05 -24.83
CA GLN A 565 4.84 -3.07 -25.83
C GLN A 565 5.50 -1.82 -25.22
N ARG A 566 5.15 -1.44 -23.99
CA ARG A 566 5.73 -0.30 -23.27
C ARG A 566 7.00 -0.66 -22.48
N MET A 567 7.29 -1.95 -22.33
CA MET A 567 8.51 -2.42 -21.66
C MET A 567 9.71 -2.37 -22.60
N THR A 568 10.88 -1.99 -22.06
CA THR A 568 12.12 -2.17 -22.79
C THR A 568 12.44 -3.66 -22.90
N LEU A 569 13.04 -4.07 -24.01
CA LEU A 569 13.48 -5.44 -24.19
C LEU A 569 14.45 -5.87 -23.08
N GLN A 570 15.32 -4.96 -22.64
CA GLN A 570 16.25 -5.16 -21.52
C GLN A 570 15.52 -5.48 -20.20
N SER A 571 14.41 -4.76 -19.89
CA SER A 571 13.59 -5.05 -18.72
C SER A 571 12.99 -6.44 -18.74
N MET A 572 12.49 -6.85 -19.92
CA MET A 572 11.90 -8.17 -20.09
C MET A 572 12.96 -9.28 -19.97
N LEU A 573 14.15 -9.05 -20.51
CA LEU A 573 15.27 -10.00 -20.42
C LEU A 573 15.77 -10.16 -18.98
N LYS A 574 15.81 -9.07 -18.20
CA LYS A 574 16.11 -9.12 -16.76
C LYS A 574 15.10 -9.98 -15.97
N GLN A 575 13.83 -9.97 -16.36
CA GLN A 575 12.78 -10.79 -15.71
C GLN A 575 12.80 -12.25 -16.15
N ALA A 576 13.42 -12.58 -17.28
CA ALA A 576 13.53 -13.94 -17.77
C ALA A 576 14.54 -14.81 -16.97
N GLY A 577 15.39 -14.19 -16.15
CA GLY A 577 16.35 -14.88 -15.26
C GLY A 577 17.24 -15.88 -16.01
N ASP A 578 17.51 -17.01 -15.38
CA ASP A 578 18.44 -18.05 -15.87
C ASP A 578 18.02 -18.76 -17.19
N VAL A 579 16.83 -18.45 -17.71
CA VAL A 579 16.31 -19.07 -18.94
C VAL A 579 17.05 -18.56 -20.18
N ILE A 580 17.59 -17.33 -20.14
CA ILE A 580 18.30 -16.71 -21.26
C ILE A 580 19.74 -16.44 -20.85
N LYS A 581 20.67 -17.05 -21.57
CA LYS A 581 22.08 -16.89 -21.26
C LYS A 581 22.60 -15.51 -21.68
N PRO A 582 23.55 -14.97 -20.94
CA PRO A 582 24.19 -13.71 -21.25
C PRO A 582 24.70 -13.58 -22.70
N GLU A 583 25.26 -14.63 -23.23
CA GLU A 583 25.79 -14.70 -24.60
C GLU A 583 24.67 -14.52 -25.64
N ASP A 584 23.48 -15.05 -25.35
CA ASP A 584 22.30 -14.93 -26.23
C ASP A 584 21.81 -13.47 -26.28
N ILE A 585 21.92 -12.74 -25.16
CA ILE A 585 21.51 -11.32 -25.07
C ILE A 585 22.48 -10.43 -25.84
N LYS A 586 23.77 -10.67 -25.70
CA LYS A 586 24.77 -9.95 -26.49
C LYS A 586 24.55 -10.18 -27.99
N ALA A 587 24.36 -11.44 -28.39
CA ALA A 587 24.09 -11.80 -29.78
C ALA A 587 22.79 -11.13 -30.30
N LEU A 588 21.76 -11.06 -29.43
CA LEU A 588 20.50 -10.36 -29.73
C LEU A 588 20.74 -8.87 -29.96
N ASN A 589 21.45 -8.20 -29.04
CA ASN A 589 21.75 -6.77 -29.19
C ASN A 589 22.59 -6.48 -30.41
N ASP A 590 23.64 -7.27 -30.67
CA ASP A 590 24.49 -7.18 -31.85
C ASP A 590 23.70 -7.34 -33.16
N ALA A 591 22.63 -8.15 -33.14
CA ALA A 591 21.73 -8.30 -34.27
C ALA A 591 20.82 -7.07 -34.46
N LEU A 592 20.23 -6.56 -33.37
CA LEU A 592 19.38 -5.36 -33.37
C LEU A 592 20.16 -4.11 -33.80
N GLN A 593 21.40 -3.96 -33.37
CA GLN A 593 22.28 -2.84 -33.72
C GLN A 593 22.68 -2.77 -35.22
N LYS A 594 22.29 -3.77 -36.01
CA LYS A 594 22.44 -3.76 -37.48
C LYS A 594 21.22 -3.21 -38.19
N ILE A 595 20.11 -3.04 -37.51
CA ILE A 595 18.82 -2.61 -38.08
C ILE A 595 18.59 -1.14 -37.70
N LYS A 596 18.47 -0.28 -38.68
CA LYS A 596 18.15 1.14 -38.45
C LYS A 596 16.72 1.31 -37.98
N LYS A 597 16.53 2.24 -37.03
CA LYS A 597 15.20 2.60 -36.56
C LYS A 597 14.38 3.18 -37.72
N VAL A 598 13.11 2.77 -37.75
CA VAL A 598 12.14 3.40 -38.67
C VAL A 598 11.87 4.79 -38.12
N THR A 599 12.24 5.82 -38.84
CA THR A 599 11.87 7.21 -38.58
C THR A 599 10.45 7.42 -39.09
N ASP A 600 9.53 7.83 -38.22
CA ASP A 600 8.16 8.23 -38.59
C ASP A 600 8.17 9.41 -39.53
#